data_7a931474b81f7f0185dd60d0493f7afd
#
_entry.id   7a931474b81f7f0185dd60d0493f7afd
#
_cell.length_a   1.000
_cell.length_b   1.000
_cell.length_c   1.000
_cell.angle_alpha   90.00
_cell.angle_beta   90.00
_cell.angle_gamma   90.00
#
_symmetry.space_group_name_H-M   'P 1'
#
loop_
_entity.id
_entity.type
_entity.pdbx_description
1 polymer ?
#
loop_
_entity_poly.entity_id
_entity_poly.type
_entity_poly.pdbx_seq_one_letter_code
_entity_poly.pdbx_strand_id
1 'polypeptide(L)'
;MEYTVNDYKKGKPRWCPGCGDHFFLASLQKAMAESGIPPHETAVISGIGCSGRLSYYVNTYAMQTIHGRAAAIATGVKVANPQLTVWQISGDGDGLAIGGNHFIHALRRNIDINIILLNNRIYGLTKGQYSPTSPRGFVSKSSPYGTIEDPFRPAELCFGARGRFFARTVANDGAHTVATLKATQQHKGASVCEVLQNCMIFNNGTYAPIYTREGRAEHAIYLEHGHPMRFGKHKEYGLMQEGFALKVVKLGENGITEQDILVHDAHCEDNTLQLKLAMMDNEHGFPVALGVIRDVAAPTYEDCIYSQIKEVKNRKRYHNFTELLETNDIWTVE
;
A
#
# COMPACT_ATOMS: atom_id res chain seq x y z
N MET A 1 17.60 20.79 8.48
CA MET A 1 16.67 21.16 9.57
C MET A 1 15.99 19.87 10.00
N GLU A 2 15.92 19.58 11.26
CA GLU A 2 15.28 18.34 11.77
C GLU A 2 13.79 18.64 12.01
N TYR A 3 12.91 17.93 11.30
CA TYR A 3 11.47 18.09 11.46
C TYR A 3 10.97 17.19 12.60
N THR A 4 9.99 17.67 13.32
CA THR A 4 9.33 16.95 14.41
C THR A 4 7.94 16.49 14.00
N VAL A 5 7.35 15.56 14.75
CA VAL A 5 5.96 15.12 14.52
C VAL A 5 4.97 16.29 14.52
N ASN A 6 5.24 17.36 15.29
CA ASN A 6 4.36 18.52 15.38
C ASN A 6 4.33 19.34 14.07
N ASP A 7 5.41 19.33 13.29
CA ASP A 7 5.47 20.02 11.99
C ASP A 7 4.51 19.42 10.97
N TYR A 8 4.13 18.14 11.15
CA TYR A 8 3.19 17.42 10.29
C TYR A 8 1.77 17.32 10.85
N LYS A 9 1.49 17.86 12.05
CA LYS A 9 0.15 17.85 12.64
C LYS A 9 -0.69 19.03 12.21
N LYS A 10 -1.96 18.76 11.87
CA LYS A 10 -2.96 19.77 11.56
C LYS A 10 -4.32 19.34 12.08
N GLY A 11 -5.03 20.27 12.73
CA GLY A 11 -6.37 20.03 13.19
C GLY A 11 -6.50 18.97 14.29
N LYS A 12 -7.74 18.64 14.65
CA LYS A 12 -8.06 17.59 15.63
C LYS A 12 -8.82 16.45 14.91
N PRO A 13 -8.31 15.23 14.93
CA PRO A 13 -8.99 14.07 14.34
C PRO A 13 -10.40 13.86 14.92
N ARG A 14 -11.34 13.50 14.04
CA ARG A 14 -12.76 13.31 14.38
C ARG A 14 -13.28 11.94 13.99
N TRP A 15 -12.43 10.92 14.05
CA TRP A 15 -12.85 9.53 13.91
C TRP A 15 -13.48 9.01 15.20
N CYS A 16 -14.11 7.84 15.10
CA CYS A 16 -14.67 7.15 16.27
C CYS A 16 -13.58 6.85 17.31
N PRO A 17 -13.90 6.87 18.61
CA PRO A 17 -12.97 6.41 19.64
C PRO A 17 -12.49 4.97 19.35
N GLY A 18 -11.18 4.74 19.45
CA GLY A 18 -10.57 3.43 19.18
C GLY A 18 -10.43 3.04 17.69
N CYS A 19 -10.83 3.92 16.76
CA CYS A 19 -10.66 3.68 15.33
C CYS A 19 -9.17 3.53 14.95
N GLY A 20 -8.87 2.58 14.07
CA GLY A 20 -7.52 2.33 13.57
C GLY A 20 -6.88 3.53 12.87
N ASP A 21 -7.69 4.42 12.27
CA ASP A 21 -7.21 5.64 11.62
C ASP A 21 -6.40 6.56 12.56
N HIS A 22 -6.72 6.58 13.88
CA HIS A 22 -5.95 7.37 14.86
C HIS A 22 -4.52 6.83 15.03
N PHE A 23 -4.38 5.52 15.13
CA PHE A 23 -3.07 4.87 15.26
C PHE A 23 -2.23 5.06 14.00
N PHE A 24 -2.87 4.86 12.85
CA PHE A 24 -2.21 5.05 11.57
C PHE A 24 -1.75 6.50 11.35
N LEU A 25 -2.60 7.49 11.63
CA LEU A 25 -2.23 8.91 11.51
C LEU A 25 -0.99 9.25 12.36
N ALA A 26 -0.95 8.77 13.60
CA ALA A 26 0.20 9.00 14.47
C ALA A 26 1.48 8.38 13.92
N SER A 27 1.38 7.16 13.37
CA SER A 27 2.51 6.47 12.73
C SER A 27 2.96 7.16 11.44
N LEU A 28 2.03 7.64 10.60
CA LEU A 28 2.34 8.36 9.38
C LEU A 28 3.06 9.69 9.67
N GLN A 29 2.55 10.48 10.61
CA GLN A 29 3.18 11.74 11.02
C GLN A 29 4.59 11.52 11.59
N LYS A 30 4.79 10.42 12.32
CA LYS A 30 6.11 10.03 12.82
C LYS A 30 7.04 9.59 11.69
N ALA A 31 6.58 8.76 10.75
CA ALA A 31 7.36 8.33 9.60
C ALA A 31 7.79 9.53 8.73
N MET A 32 6.87 10.48 8.48
CA MET A 32 7.17 11.72 7.76
C MET A 32 8.24 12.56 8.47
N ALA A 33 8.13 12.73 9.79
CA ALA A 33 9.12 13.46 10.58
C ALA A 33 10.51 12.79 10.51
N GLU A 34 10.56 11.47 10.67
CA GLU A 34 11.81 10.71 10.61
C GLU A 34 12.42 10.63 9.20
N SER A 35 11.64 10.87 8.15
CA SER A 35 12.16 10.91 6.77
C SER A 35 12.96 12.17 6.47
N GLY A 36 12.76 13.25 7.23
CA GLY A 36 13.43 14.53 7.06
C GLY A 36 12.98 15.33 5.81
N ILE A 37 11.96 14.86 5.08
CA ILE A 37 11.43 15.56 3.91
C ILE A 37 10.54 16.71 4.37
N PRO A 38 10.74 17.95 3.89
CA PRO A 38 9.94 19.09 4.32
C PRO A 38 8.43 18.92 4.09
N PRO A 39 7.56 19.43 4.96
CA PRO A 39 6.12 19.41 4.73
C PRO A 39 5.69 20.01 3.39
N HIS A 40 6.39 21.03 2.90
CA HIS A 40 6.10 21.68 1.60
C HIS A 40 6.68 20.93 0.38
N GLU A 41 7.42 19.84 0.59
CA GLU A 41 7.84 18.89 -0.45
C GLU A 41 7.04 17.58 -0.38
N THR A 42 5.99 17.56 0.45
CA THR A 42 5.13 16.40 0.65
C THR A 42 3.69 16.73 0.25
N ALA A 43 3.06 15.84 -0.51
CA ALA A 43 1.65 15.94 -0.89
C ALA A 43 0.88 14.69 -0.42
N VAL A 44 -0.24 14.87 0.26
CA VAL A 44 -1.15 13.82 0.72
C VAL A 44 -2.46 13.90 -0.04
N ILE A 45 -2.71 12.93 -0.90
CA ILE A 45 -3.90 12.85 -1.76
C ILE A 45 -4.79 11.73 -1.25
N SER A 46 -5.95 12.05 -0.72
CA SER A 46 -6.85 11.05 -0.14
C SER A 46 -8.15 10.90 -0.93
N GLY A 47 -8.70 9.68 -0.91
CA GLY A 47 -10.01 9.38 -1.47
C GLY A 47 -11.15 9.72 -0.51
N ILE A 48 -12.23 8.96 -0.56
CA ILE A 48 -13.42 9.15 0.25
C ILE A 48 -13.57 8.02 1.27
N GLY A 49 -14.15 8.33 2.40
CA GLY A 49 -14.37 7.43 3.53
C GLY A 49 -13.73 7.94 4.81
N CYS A 50 -13.65 7.10 5.82
CA CYS A 50 -12.98 7.46 7.08
C CYS A 50 -11.51 7.80 6.85
N SER A 51 -10.79 6.98 6.11
CA SER A 51 -9.41 7.20 5.67
C SER A 51 -9.24 8.48 4.86
N GLY A 52 -10.21 8.85 4.03
CA GLY A 52 -10.19 10.05 3.21
C GLY A 52 -10.08 11.36 4.01
N ARG A 53 -10.50 11.35 5.28
CA ARG A 53 -10.36 12.51 6.18
C ARG A 53 -8.92 12.79 6.59
N LEU A 54 -7.99 11.87 6.36
CA LEU A 54 -6.60 11.99 6.81
C LEU A 54 -5.92 13.24 6.26
N SER A 55 -6.22 13.65 5.03
CA SER A 55 -5.70 14.87 4.42
C SER A 55 -6.00 16.15 5.21
N TYR A 56 -7.02 16.16 6.07
CA TYR A 56 -7.32 17.30 6.93
C TYR A 56 -6.45 17.39 8.20
N TYR A 57 -5.72 16.31 8.50
CA TYR A 57 -4.98 16.16 9.77
C TYR A 57 -3.47 16.16 9.60
N VAL A 58 -3.00 16.35 8.38
CA VAL A 58 -1.58 16.49 8.04
C VAL A 58 -1.27 17.90 7.57
N ASN A 59 -0.16 18.46 8.05
CA ASN A 59 0.31 19.80 7.69
C ASN A 59 1.30 19.73 6.52
N THR A 60 0.81 19.28 5.36
CA THR A 60 1.52 19.17 4.09
C THR A 60 0.63 19.78 3.00
N TYR A 61 1.06 19.80 1.73
CA TYR A 61 0.07 19.90 0.67
C TYR A 61 -0.89 18.72 0.79
N ALA A 62 -2.17 18.99 0.83
CA ALA A 62 -3.15 17.94 1.04
C ALA A 62 -4.44 18.21 0.26
N MET A 63 -4.99 17.15 -0.33
CA MET A 63 -6.24 17.22 -1.09
C MET A 63 -7.08 15.99 -0.82
N GLN A 64 -8.35 16.18 -0.43
CA GLN A 64 -9.36 15.14 -0.52
C GLN A 64 -9.99 15.17 -1.90
N THR A 65 -10.04 14.02 -2.56
CA THR A 65 -10.55 13.90 -3.94
C THR A 65 -11.99 13.37 -3.98
N ILE A 66 -12.43 12.93 -5.15
CA ILE A 66 -13.68 12.23 -5.35
C ILE A 66 -13.49 10.73 -5.11
N HIS A 67 -14.54 10.01 -4.76
CA HIS A 67 -14.51 8.57 -4.46
C HIS A 67 -13.79 7.76 -5.54
N GLY A 68 -12.76 7.02 -5.14
CA GLY A 68 -11.93 6.18 -5.98
C GLY A 68 -11.02 6.91 -6.97
N ARG A 69 -10.79 8.23 -6.80
CA ARG A 69 -9.97 9.02 -7.74
C ARG A 69 -8.61 9.45 -7.18
N ALA A 70 -8.30 9.07 -5.92
CA ALA A 70 -7.04 9.47 -5.28
C ALA A 70 -5.80 9.05 -6.09
N ALA A 71 -5.74 7.81 -6.60
CA ALA A 71 -4.60 7.33 -7.37
C ALA A 71 -4.42 8.09 -8.70
N ALA A 72 -5.53 8.48 -9.37
CA ALA A 72 -5.46 9.27 -10.60
C ALA A 72 -4.93 10.68 -10.34
N ILE A 73 -5.43 11.35 -9.30
CA ILE A 73 -4.99 12.69 -8.92
C ILE A 73 -3.54 12.66 -8.42
N ALA A 74 -3.17 11.68 -7.57
CA ALA A 74 -1.79 11.49 -7.09
C ALA A 74 -0.81 11.29 -8.26
N THR A 75 -1.21 10.50 -9.28
CA THR A 75 -0.45 10.35 -10.52
C THR A 75 -0.21 11.70 -11.21
N GLY A 76 -1.26 12.52 -11.34
CA GLY A 76 -1.16 13.86 -11.94
C GLY A 76 -0.22 14.77 -11.15
N VAL A 77 -0.32 14.78 -9.82
CA VAL A 77 0.57 15.56 -8.94
C VAL A 77 2.03 15.15 -9.12
N LYS A 78 2.31 13.84 -9.12
CA LYS A 78 3.68 13.32 -9.26
C LYS A 78 4.26 13.61 -10.63
N VAL A 79 3.51 13.42 -11.70
CA VAL A 79 3.97 13.69 -13.08
C VAL A 79 4.19 15.19 -13.30
N ALA A 80 3.35 16.05 -12.70
CA ALA A 80 3.51 17.51 -12.81
C ALA A 80 4.73 18.03 -12.02
N ASN A 81 5.03 17.42 -10.87
CA ASN A 81 6.19 17.76 -10.05
C ASN A 81 6.84 16.49 -9.46
N PRO A 82 7.81 15.89 -10.17
CA PRO A 82 8.47 14.66 -9.74
C PRO A 82 9.29 14.78 -8.44
N GLN A 83 9.57 16.01 -7.99
CA GLN A 83 10.34 16.23 -6.75
C GLN A 83 9.48 16.00 -5.48
N LEU A 84 8.15 16.07 -5.60
CA LEU A 84 7.28 15.86 -4.45
C LEU A 84 7.28 14.41 -3.99
N THR A 85 7.30 14.21 -2.68
CA THR A 85 6.91 12.94 -2.06
C THR A 85 5.39 12.88 -1.99
N VAL A 86 4.79 11.94 -2.72
CA VAL A 86 3.33 11.85 -2.84
C VAL A 86 2.81 10.63 -2.09
N TRP A 87 1.91 10.86 -1.13
CA TRP A 87 1.17 9.84 -0.40
C TRP A 87 -0.26 9.79 -0.89
N GLN A 88 -0.70 8.65 -1.37
CA GLN A 88 -2.08 8.40 -1.75
C GLN A 88 -2.74 7.56 -0.67
N ILE A 89 -3.83 8.06 -0.06
CA ILE A 89 -4.53 7.40 1.04
C ILE A 89 -5.93 7.00 0.61
N SER A 90 -6.24 5.71 0.71
CA SER A 90 -7.59 5.17 0.45
C SER A 90 -7.94 4.10 1.46
N GLY A 91 -9.23 3.94 1.72
CA GLY A 91 -9.76 2.72 2.30
C GLY A 91 -9.84 1.61 1.24
N ASP A 92 -9.99 0.37 1.68
CA ASP A 92 -10.17 -0.78 0.81
C ASP A 92 -11.36 -0.60 -0.16
N GLY A 93 -12.50 -0.11 0.33
CA GLY A 93 -13.66 0.18 -0.50
C GLY A 93 -13.44 1.29 -1.52
N ASP A 94 -12.76 2.36 -1.13
CA ASP A 94 -12.46 3.49 -2.02
C ASP A 94 -11.43 3.11 -3.09
N GLY A 95 -10.35 2.46 -2.69
CA GLY A 95 -9.23 2.15 -3.58
C GLY A 95 -9.48 0.97 -4.51
N LEU A 96 -10.23 -0.05 -4.08
CA LEU A 96 -10.35 -1.33 -4.80
C LEU A 96 -11.72 -1.55 -5.47
N ALA A 97 -12.78 -0.81 -5.06
CA ALA A 97 -14.05 -0.83 -5.79
C ALA A 97 -13.99 0.15 -6.97
N ILE A 98 -14.62 1.30 -6.86
CA ILE A 98 -14.63 2.31 -7.93
C ILE A 98 -13.22 2.82 -8.29
N GLY A 99 -12.27 2.75 -7.37
CA GLY A 99 -10.87 3.13 -7.57
C GLY A 99 -10.00 2.06 -8.26
N GLY A 100 -10.48 0.82 -8.38
CA GLY A 100 -9.68 -0.32 -8.82
C GLY A 100 -8.96 -0.11 -10.17
N ASN A 101 -9.61 0.50 -11.15
CA ASN A 101 -8.99 0.83 -12.42
C ASN A 101 -7.78 1.78 -12.26
N HIS A 102 -7.91 2.81 -11.42
CA HIS A 102 -6.81 3.76 -11.21
C HIS A 102 -5.67 3.15 -10.38
N PHE A 103 -6.00 2.28 -9.42
CA PHE A 103 -5.03 1.51 -8.67
C PHE A 103 -4.18 0.63 -9.60
N ILE A 104 -4.81 -0.19 -10.44
CA ILE A 104 -4.13 -1.06 -11.42
C ILE A 104 -3.23 -0.25 -12.35
N HIS A 105 -3.71 0.88 -12.86
CA HIS A 105 -2.94 1.68 -13.81
C HIS A 105 -1.81 2.48 -13.18
N ALA A 106 -1.90 2.89 -11.92
CA ALA A 106 -0.79 3.49 -11.19
C ALA A 106 0.35 2.48 -11.00
N LEU A 107 0.02 1.25 -10.60
CA LEU A 107 0.97 0.14 -10.44
C LEU A 107 1.62 -0.27 -11.75
N ARG A 108 0.83 -0.51 -12.78
CA ARG A 108 1.31 -0.94 -14.11
C ARG A 108 2.29 0.07 -14.72
N ARG A 109 2.08 1.37 -14.47
CA ARG A 109 2.96 2.44 -14.93
C ARG A 109 4.16 2.66 -14.01
N ASN A 110 4.16 2.09 -12.84
CA ASN A 110 5.17 2.32 -11.81
C ASN A 110 5.34 3.81 -11.47
N ILE A 111 4.22 4.51 -11.23
CA ILE A 111 4.23 5.93 -10.81
C ILE A 111 4.86 6.02 -9.41
N ASP A 112 5.81 6.91 -9.19
CA ASP A 112 6.52 7.06 -7.91
C ASP A 112 5.61 7.72 -6.83
N ILE A 113 4.66 6.93 -6.33
CA ILE A 113 3.70 7.32 -5.28
C ILE A 113 3.57 6.24 -4.20
N ASN A 114 3.36 6.67 -2.97
CA ASN A 114 3.15 5.80 -1.82
C ASN A 114 1.65 5.53 -1.64
N ILE A 115 1.18 4.38 -2.04
CA ILE A 115 -0.23 3.98 -1.97
C ILE A 115 -0.51 3.28 -0.66
N ILE A 116 -1.30 3.90 0.20
CA ILE A 116 -1.74 3.35 1.47
C ILE A 116 -3.18 2.85 1.34
N LEU A 117 -3.39 1.57 1.60
CA LEU A 117 -4.71 0.96 1.69
C LEU A 117 -5.04 0.66 3.15
N LEU A 118 -5.91 1.50 3.76
CA LEU A 118 -6.44 1.27 5.10
C LEU A 118 -7.56 0.23 5.01
N ASN A 119 -7.22 -1.03 5.26
CA ASN A 119 -8.12 -2.17 5.06
C ASN A 119 -8.83 -2.55 6.36
N ASN A 120 -10.09 -2.18 6.49
CA ASN A 120 -10.96 -2.55 7.61
C ASN A 120 -12.12 -3.48 7.19
N ARG A 121 -12.11 -3.94 5.95
CA ARG A 121 -13.10 -4.84 5.36
C ARG A 121 -14.55 -4.34 5.47
N ILE A 122 -14.76 -3.00 5.41
CA ILE A 122 -16.10 -2.41 5.52
C ILE A 122 -16.14 -0.95 5.02
N TYR A 123 -17.25 -0.52 4.44
CA TYR A 123 -17.55 0.91 4.26
C TYR A 123 -18.04 1.49 5.58
N GLY A 124 -17.12 2.03 6.41
CA GLY A 124 -17.45 2.55 7.74
C GLY A 124 -18.19 3.89 7.70
N LEU A 125 -17.78 4.82 6.83
CA LEU A 125 -18.36 6.17 6.76
C LEU A 125 -19.86 6.14 6.42
N THR A 126 -20.28 5.27 5.53
CA THR A 126 -21.66 5.09 5.05
C THR A 126 -22.47 4.13 5.90
N LYS A 127 -21.93 3.74 7.07
CA LYS A 127 -22.60 2.98 8.16
C LYS A 127 -22.70 1.47 7.92
N GLY A 128 -21.72 0.86 7.28
CA GLY A 128 -21.49 -0.59 7.40
C GLY A 128 -21.92 -1.43 6.22
N GLN A 129 -21.82 -0.93 4.99
CA GLN A 129 -21.93 -1.77 3.80
C GLN A 129 -20.67 -2.62 3.66
N TYR A 130 -20.80 -3.83 3.11
CA TYR A 130 -19.64 -4.65 2.79
C TYR A 130 -18.76 -3.98 1.73
N SER A 131 -17.46 -4.14 1.85
CA SER A 131 -16.46 -3.65 0.93
C SER A 131 -15.92 -4.77 0.03
N PRO A 132 -15.14 -4.49 -1.00
CA PRO A 132 -14.55 -5.52 -1.86
C PRO A 132 -13.66 -6.53 -1.13
N THR A 133 -13.19 -6.21 0.08
CA THR A 133 -12.36 -7.11 0.90
C THR A 133 -13.13 -7.79 2.05
N SER A 134 -14.44 -7.53 2.17
CA SER A 134 -15.29 -8.22 3.14
C SER A 134 -15.38 -9.71 2.80
N PRO A 135 -15.25 -10.61 3.78
CA PRO A 135 -15.28 -12.05 3.53
C PRO A 135 -16.64 -12.50 2.97
N ARG A 136 -16.65 -13.58 2.21
CA ARG A 136 -17.87 -14.24 1.75
C ARG A 136 -18.75 -14.61 2.96
N GLY A 137 -20.06 -14.38 2.86
CA GLY A 137 -21.01 -14.62 3.94
C GLY A 137 -21.08 -13.49 4.97
N PHE A 138 -20.34 -12.39 4.79
CA PHE A 138 -20.39 -11.24 5.72
C PHE A 138 -21.79 -10.62 5.76
N VAL A 139 -22.42 -10.61 6.94
CA VAL A 139 -23.76 -10.07 7.17
C VAL A 139 -23.67 -8.60 7.56
N SER A 140 -24.43 -7.76 6.88
CA SER A 140 -24.59 -6.33 7.19
C SER A 140 -26.04 -5.89 7.02
N LYS A 141 -26.36 -4.65 7.42
CA LYS A 141 -27.72 -4.11 7.23
C LYS A 141 -28.17 -4.08 5.77
N SER A 142 -27.24 -3.84 4.85
CA SER A 142 -27.51 -3.84 3.40
C SER A 142 -27.38 -5.22 2.74
N SER A 143 -26.83 -6.19 3.45
CA SER A 143 -26.65 -7.58 2.99
C SER A 143 -27.07 -8.55 4.10
N PRO A 144 -28.38 -8.61 4.44
CA PRO A 144 -28.87 -9.34 5.61
C PRO A 144 -28.72 -10.86 5.49
N TYR A 145 -28.54 -11.37 4.29
CA TYR A 145 -28.33 -12.81 4.01
C TYR A 145 -26.86 -13.18 3.77
N GLY A 146 -25.95 -12.21 4.00
CA GLY A 146 -24.52 -12.36 3.75
C GLY A 146 -24.12 -12.05 2.31
N THR A 147 -22.83 -11.74 2.14
CA THR A 147 -22.22 -11.51 0.82
C THR A 147 -22.01 -12.83 0.08
N ILE A 148 -22.18 -12.83 -1.24
CA ILE A 148 -21.98 -14.02 -2.09
C ILE A 148 -20.70 -13.93 -2.94
N GLU A 149 -20.04 -12.80 -2.90
CA GLU A 149 -18.83 -12.49 -3.68
C GLU A 149 -17.58 -12.94 -2.93
N ASP A 150 -16.55 -13.35 -3.67
CA ASP A 150 -15.23 -13.58 -3.10
C ASP A 150 -14.49 -12.27 -2.88
N PRO A 151 -13.81 -12.11 -1.73
CA PRO A 151 -13.13 -10.85 -1.43
C PRO A 151 -11.91 -10.65 -2.32
N PHE A 152 -11.66 -9.40 -2.73
CA PHE A 152 -10.37 -9.04 -3.25
C PHE A 152 -9.28 -9.16 -2.18
N ARG A 153 -8.15 -9.68 -2.57
CA ARG A 153 -6.91 -9.66 -1.81
C ARG A 153 -5.99 -8.58 -2.40
N PRO A 154 -5.68 -7.49 -1.68
CA PRO A 154 -4.93 -6.36 -2.24
C PRO A 154 -3.58 -6.74 -2.85
N ALA A 155 -2.89 -7.74 -2.27
CA ALA A 155 -1.63 -8.25 -2.80
C ALA A 155 -1.78 -8.92 -4.18
N GLU A 156 -2.84 -9.72 -4.39
CA GLU A 156 -3.10 -10.36 -5.69
C GLU A 156 -3.32 -9.31 -6.77
N LEU A 157 -4.13 -8.29 -6.49
CA LEU A 157 -4.36 -7.19 -7.41
C LEU A 157 -3.06 -6.41 -7.70
N CYS A 158 -2.26 -6.17 -6.66
CA CYS A 158 -0.97 -5.50 -6.79
C CYS A 158 -0.03 -6.28 -7.70
N PHE A 159 0.14 -7.58 -7.45
CA PHE A 159 1.06 -8.42 -8.23
C PHE A 159 0.53 -8.70 -9.65
N GLY A 160 -0.79 -8.88 -9.79
CA GLY A 160 -1.46 -9.00 -11.10
C GLY A 160 -1.31 -7.73 -11.95
N ALA A 161 -1.25 -6.55 -11.33
CA ALA A 161 -0.98 -5.28 -11.97
C ALA A 161 0.52 -4.96 -12.14
N ARG A 162 1.42 -5.94 -11.91
CA ARG A 162 2.88 -5.80 -11.98
C ARG A 162 3.47 -4.87 -10.92
N GLY A 163 2.83 -4.76 -9.73
CA GLY A 163 3.36 -3.99 -8.60
C GLY A 163 4.76 -4.47 -8.19
N ARG A 164 5.66 -3.52 -7.99
CA ARG A 164 7.07 -3.76 -7.66
C ARG A 164 7.34 -3.73 -6.16
N PHE A 165 6.47 -3.09 -5.40
CA PHE A 165 6.55 -3.04 -3.95
C PHE A 165 5.19 -3.37 -3.32
N PHE A 166 5.23 -4.25 -2.32
CA PHE A 166 4.08 -4.53 -1.47
C PHE A 166 4.54 -4.81 -0.04
N ALA A 167 3.96 -4.09 0.91
CA ALA A 167 4.16 -4.29 2.33
C ALA A 167 2.83 -4.39 3.07
N ARG A 168 2.85 -5.01 4.26
CA ARG A 168 1.66 -5.11 5.12
C ARG A 168 2.03 -4.83 6.56
N THR A 169 1.15 -4.10 7.26
CA THR A 169 1.28 -3.82 8.69
C THR A 169 -0.08 -3.82 9.38
N VAL A 170 -0.09 -3.74 10.71
CA VAL A 170 -1.30 -3.61 11.52
C VAL A 170 -1.33 -2.22 12.15
N ALA A 171 -2.43 -1.49 12.01
CA ALA A 171 -2.53 -0.07 12.39
C ALA A 171 -2.08 0.22 13.84
N ASN A 172 -2.35 -0.68 14.78
CA ASN A 172 -2.00 -0.52 16.20
C ASN A 172 -0.61 -1.07 16.59
N ASP A 173 0.18 -1.54 15.61
CA ASP A 173 1.61 -1.81 15.81
C ASP A 173 2.44 -0.61 15.35
N GLY A 174 2.47 0.44 16.17
CA GLY A 174 3.01 1.74 15.79
C GLY A 174 4.48 1.69 15.36
N ALA A 175 5.33 0.94 16.04
CA ALA A 175 6.76 0.84 15.70
C ALA A 175 6.95 0.15 14.34
N HIS A 176 6.29 -0.98 14.12
CA HIS A 176 6.34 -1.71 12.86
C HIS A 176 5.71 -0.90 11.72
N THR A 177 4.58 -0.21 11.99
CA THR A 177 3.94 0.66 10.99
C THR A 177 4.86 1.79 10.54
N VAL A 178 5.57 2.46 11.46
CA VAL A 178 6.55 3.51 11.12
C VAL A 178 7.67 2.94 10.25
N ALA A 179 8.25 1.81 10.63
CA ALA A 179 9.31 1.17 9.84
C ALA A 179 8.83 0.78 8.43
N THR A 180 7.62 0.19 8.33
CA THR A 180 7.02 -0.20 7.05
C THR A 180 6.72 1.01 6.16
N LEU A 181 6.21 2.11 6.72
CA LEU A 181 5.95 3.34 5.98
C LEU A 181 7.24 3.99 5.46
N LYS A 182 8.32 3.94 6.25
CA LYS A 182 9.64 4.42 5.79
C LYS A 182 10.17 3.58 4.62
N ALA A 183 10.06 2.26 4.69
CA ALA A 183 10.41 1.38 3.58
C ALA A 183 9.53 1.64 2.35
N THR A 184 8.22 1.86 2.53
CA THR A 184 7.27 2.23 1.48
C THR A 184 7.72 3.52 0.75
N GLN A 185 8.16 4.53 1.51
CA GLN A 185 8.62 5.82 0.97
C GLN A 185 10.01 5.72 0.30
N GLN A 186 10.87 4.82 0.75
CA GLN A 186 12.22 4.64 0.20
C GLN A 186 12.21 3.95 -1.16
N HIS A 187 11.21 3.13 -1.43
CA HIS A 187 11.04 2.50 -2.73
C HIS A 187 10.83 3.55 -3.82
N LYS A 188 11.49 3.39 -4.96
CA LYS A 188 11.31 4.24 -6.15
C LYS A 188 10.34 3.58 -7.12
N GLY A 189 9.15 4.17 -7.22
CA GLY A 189 8.02 3.67 -8.00
C GLY A 189 6.73 3.54 -7.18
N ALA A 190 5.76 2.82 -7.73
CA ALA A 190 4.47 2.60 -7.08
C ALA A 190 4.60 1.61 -5.92
N SER A 191 4.65 2.12 -4.70
CA SER A 191 4.69 1.32 -3.49
C SER A 191 3.30 1.16 -2.89
N VAL A 192 2.92 -0.07 -2.52
CA VAL A 192 1.65 -0.37 -1.84
C VAL A 192 1.93 -0.82 -0.41
N CYS A 193 1.33 -0.15 0.56
CA CYS A 193 1.29 -0.58 1.94
C CYS A 193 -0.16 -0.86 2.35
N GLU A 194 -0.48 -2.12 2.59
CA GLU A 194 -1.75 -2.53 3.18
C GLU A 194 -1.66 -2.42 4.70
N VAL A 195 -2.54 -1.63 5.29
CA VAL A 195 -2.64 -1.42 6.73
C VAL A 195 -3.90 -2.10 7.24
N LEU A 196 -3.74 -3.23 7.91
CA LEU A 196 -4.85 -3.95 8.52
C LEU A 196 -5.34 -3.17 9.73
N GLN A 197 -6.60 -2.74 9.69
CA GLN A 197 -7.15 -1.93 10.77
C GLN A 197 -8.53 -2.38 11.21
N ASN A 198 -8.91 -2.01 12.43
CA ASN A 198 -10.18 -2.36 13.02
C ASN A 198 -11.18 -1.19 12.92
N CYS A 199 -12.39 -1.49 12.42
CA CYS A 199 -13.51 -0.58 12.51
C CYS A 199 -14.34 -0.92 13.75
N MET A 200 -14.18 -0.15 14.83
CA MET A 200 -14.81 -0.42 16.14
C MET A 200 -16.33 -0.43 16.11
N ILE A 201 -16.95 0.20 15.12
CA ILE A 201 -18.41 0.39 15.08
C ILE A 201 -19.08 -0.63 14.16
N PHE A 202 -18.54 -0.89 12.99
CA PHE A 202 -19.24 -1.67 11.95
C PHE A 202 -18.57 -3.00 11.62
N ASN A 203 -17.30 -3.20 12.00
CA ASN A 203 -16.57 -4.44 11.75
C ASN A 203 -15.51 -4.69 12.83
N ASN A 204 -15.96 -4.70 14.09
CA ASN A 204 -15.06 -4.89 15.22
C ASN A 204 -14.57 -6.34 15.27
N GLY A 205 -13.26 -6.52 15.41
CA GLY A 205 -12.63 -7.83 15.52
C GLY A 205 -12.31 -8.51 14.20
N THR A 206 -12.42 -7.82 13.05
CA THR A 206 -12.13 -8.42 11.73
C THR A 206 -10.70 -8.97 11.60
N TYR A 207 -9.78 -8.53 12.43
CA TYR A 207 -8.40 -9.02 12.52
C TYR A 207 -8.03 -9.47 13.94
N ALA A 208 -9.01 -9.97 14.72
CA ALA A 208 -8.83 -10.34 16.12
C ALA A 208 -7.57 -11.19 16.40
N PRO A 209 -7.22 -12.21 15.60
CA PRO A 209 -6.06 -13.07 15.86
C PRO A 209 -4.73 -12.31 15.92
N ILE A 210 -4.60 -11.18 15.19
CA ILE A 210 -3.35 -10.42 15.09
C ILE A 210 -3.48 -9.00 15.65
N TYR A 211 -4.61 -8.61 16.21
CA TYR A 211 -4.82 -7.24 16.65
C TYR A 211 -4.16 -6.93 18.00
N THR A 212 -3.96 -7.93 18.87
CA THR A 212 -3.19 -7.77 20.10
C THR A 212 -1.71 -8.09 19.89
N ARG A 213 -0.85 -7.63 20.79
CA ARG A 213 0.59 -7.94 20.74
C ARG A 213 0.84 -9.44 20.91
N GLU A 214 0.13 -10.07 21.84
CA GLU A 214 0.20 -11.51 22.11
C GLU A 214 -0.27 -12.30 20.90
N GLY A 215 -1.42 -11.92 20.33
CA GLY A 215 -1.95 -12.57 19.12
C GLY A 215 -1.01 -12.45 17.92
N ARG A 216 -0.39 -11.29 17.70
CA ARG A 216 0.62 -11.14 16.63
C ARG A 216 1.84 -12.03 16.86
N ALA A 217 2.26 -12.20 18.11
CA ALA A 217 3.40 -13.09 18.39
C ALA A 217 3.12 -14.55 17.99
N GLU A 218 1.88 -14.99 18.03
CA GLU A 218 1.47 -16.36 17.70
C GLU A 218 1.01 -16.52 16.24
N HIS A 219 0.28 -15.54 15.72
CA HIS A 219 -0.48 -15.65 14.48
C HIS A 219 0.05 -14.78 13.31
N ALA A 220 1.14 -14.05 13.51
CA ALA A 220 1.79 -13.28 12.46
C ALA A 220 3.26 -13.66 12.29
N ILE A 221 3.77 -13.44 11.08
CA ILE A 221 5.20 -13.53 10.78
C ILE A 221 5.68 -12.17 10.28
N TYR A 222 6.73 -11.65 10.91
CA TYR A 222 7.40 -10.43 10.48
C TYR A 222 8.51 -10.80 9.50
N LEU A 223 8.31 -10.40 8.24
CA LEU A 223 9.25 -10.69 7.16
C LEU A 223 10.36 -9.64 7.12
N GLU A 224 11.59 -10.10 7.15
CA GLU A 224 12.80 -9.30 6.99
C GLU A 224 13.64 -9.91 5.86
N HIS A 225 14.05 -9.10 4.89
CA HIS A 225 14.88 -9.56 3.78
C HIS A 225 16.18 -10.18 4.29
N GLY A 226 16.55 -11.34 3.74
CA GLY A 226 17.76 -12.08 4.12
C GLY A 226 17.64 -12.88 5.41
N HIS A 227 16.49 -12.91 6.09
CA HIS A 227 16.31 -13.65 7.34
C HIS A 227 15.40 -14.86 7.19
N PRO A 228 15.64 -15.95 7.99
CA PRO A 228 14.76 -17.10 8.04
C PRO A 228 13.33 -16.72 8.47
N MET A 229 12.35 -17.22 7.75
CA MET A 229 10.93 -16.94 7.98
C MET A 229 10.42 -17.73 9.19
N ARG A 230 10.64 -17.22 10.39
CA ARG A 230 10.27 -17.82 11.68
C ARG A 230 9.22 -17.00 12.42
N PHE A 231 8.29 -17.68 13.09
CA PHE A 231 7.23 -17.06 13.88
C PHE A 231 6.89 -17.91 15.13
N GLY A 232 5.87 -17.50 15.87
CA GLY A 232 5.54 -18.06 17.17
C GLY A 232 6.19 -17.27 18.30
N LYS A 233 5.62 -17.39 19.50
CA LYS A 233 6.03 -16.64 20.70
C LYS A 233 7.53 -16.79 21.02
N HIS A 234 8.09 -17.94 20.72
CA HIS A 234 9.51 -18.27 20.93
C HIS A 234 10.25 -18.50 19.60
N LYS A 235 9.70 -18.08 18.46
CA LYS A 235 10.24 -18.34 17.13
C LYS A 235 10.38 -19.83 16.81
N GLU A 236 9.52 -20.67 17.40
CA GLU A 236 9.54 -22.13 17.31
C GLU A 236 8.98 -22.68 16.01
N TYR A 237 8.23 -21.88 15.25
CA TYR A 237 7.71 -22.27 13.95
C TYR A 237 8.48 -21.59 12.82
N GLY A 238 8.50 -22.26 11.64
CA GLY A 238 9.08 -21.70 10.42
C GLY A 238 8.30 -22.08 9.19
N LEU A 239 8.59 -21.42 8.07
CA LEU A 239 8.05 -21.75 6.77
C LEU A 239 9.05 -22.56 5.98
N MET A 240 8.61 -23.68 5.42
CA MET A 240 9.35 -24.56 4.54
C MET A 240 8.58 -24.76 3.24
N GLN A 241 9.26 -25.06 2.15
CA GLN A 241 8.62 -25.40 0.89
C GLN A 241 8.72 -26.91 0.64
N GLU A 242 7.59 -27.51 0.29
CA GLU A 242 7.54 -28.88 -0.17
C GLU A 242 6.85 -28.91 -1.54
N GLY A 243 7.61 -29.22 -2.58
CA GLY A 243 7.15 -29.04 -3.95
C GLY A 243 6.76 -27.57 -4.22
N PHE A 244 5.52 -27.36 -4.62
CA PHE A 244 4.97 -26.02 -4.82
C PHE A 244 4.21 -25.46 -3.62
N ALA A 245 4.07 -26.21 -2.52
CA ALA A 245 3.32 -25.79 -1.35
C ALA A 245 4.22 -25.19 -0.28
N LEU A 246 3.72 -24.17 0.43
CA LEU A 246 4.28 -23.74 1.71
C LEU A 246 3.77 -24.66 2.81
N LYS A 247 4.62 -24.94 3.79
CA LYS A 247 4.27 -25.65 5.02
C LYS A 247 4.74 -24.88 6.24
N VAL A 248 3.93 -24.90 7.28
CA VAL A 248 4.34 -24.52 8.63
C VAL A 248 4.98 -25.75 9.28
N VAL A 249 6.18 -25.58 9.77
CA VAL A 249 6.94 -26.64 10.46
C VAL A 249 7.40 -26.15 11.84
N LYS A 250 7.64 -27.08 12.77
CA LYS A 250 8.15 -26.77 14.09
C LYS A 250 9.61 -27.18 14.21
N LEU A 251 10.47 -26.26 14.59
CA LEU A 251 11.89 -26.48 14.76
C LEU A 251 12.14 -27.50 15.88
N GLY A 252 13.08 -28.39 15.66
CA GLY A 252 13.43 -29.48 16.59
C GLY A 252 12.53 -30.71 16.50
N GLU A 253 11.41 -30.67 15.75
CA GLU A 253 10.58 -31.85 15.48
C GLU A 253 10.95 -32.45 14.12
N ASN A 254 10.92 -33.80 14.04
CA ASN A 254 11.23 -34.55 12.80
C ASN A 254 12.59 -34.21 12.17
N GLY A 255 13.57 -33.78 12.97
CA GLY A 255 14.91 -33.40 12.50
C GLY A 255 14.99 -32.02 11.82
N ILE A 256 13.90 -31.22 11.84
CA ILE A 256 13.86 -29.90 11.21
C ILE A 256 14.75 -28.93 11.99
N THR A 257 15.61 -28.25 11.26
CA THR A 257 16.57 -27.26 11.78
C THR A 257 16.30 -25.88 11.17
N GLU A 258 17.00 -24.84 11.61
CA GLU A 258 16.89 -23.51 11.02
C GLU A 258 17.34 -23.45 9.55
N GLN A 259 18.22 -24.36 9.13
CA GLN A 259 18.71 -24.44 7.75
C GLN A 259 17.64 -24.92 6.76
N ASP A 260 16.59 -25.57 7.25
CA ASP A 260 15.45 -26.05 6.45
C ASP A 260 14.41 -24.95 6.24
N ILE A 261 14.51 -23.82 6.99
CA ILE A 261 13.56 -22.73 6.93
C ILE A 261 13.89 -21.81 5.76
N LEU A 262 12.86 -21.48 4.98
CA LEU A 262 12.98 -20.52 3.87
C LEU A 262 13.46 -19.15 4.37
N VAL A 263 14.43 -18.60 3.65
CA VAL A 263 14.92 -17.24 3.84
C VAL A 263 14.08 -16.31 2.96
N HIS A 264 13.61 -15.21 3.54
CA HIS A 264 12.82 -14.22 2.80
C HIS A 264 13.70 -13.41 1.84
N ASP A 265 13.31 -13.38 0.56
CA ASP A 265 13.91 -12.52 -0.44
C ASP A 265 12.85 -11.55 -1.00
N ALA A 266 12.85 -10.31 -0.48
CA ALA A 266 11.94 -9.26 -0.95
C ALA A 266 12.30 -8.76 -2.36
N HIS A 267 13.56 -8.96 -2.81
CA HIS A 267 14.07 -8.44 -4.07
C HIS A 267 14.04 -9.46 -5.22
N CYS A 268 13.49 -10.66 -4.97
CA CYS A 268 13.35 -11.67 -6.03
C CYS A 268 12.44 -11.15 -7.16
N GLU A 269 12.91 -11.23 -8.40
CA GLU A 269 12.12 -10.84 -9.58
C GLU A 269 10.89 -11.73 -9.77
N ASP A 270 11.05 -13.05 -9.56
CA ASP A 270 9.91 -13.98 -9.54
C ASP A 270 9.08 -13.75 -8.28
N ASN A 271 7.83 -13.40 -8.46
CA ASN A 271 6.92 -13.06 -7.38
C ASN A 271 6.13 -14.26 -6.83
N THR A 272 6.39 -15.49 -7.29
CA THR A 272 5.60 -16.68 -6.92
C THR A 272 5.60 -16.93 -5.42
N LEU A 273 6.78 -16.93 -4.77
CA LEU A 273 6.87 -17.10 -3.32
C LEU A 273 6.26 -15.91 -2.58
N GLN A 274 6.54 -14.69 -3.02
CA GLN A 274 6.02 -13.46 -2.42
C GLN A 274 4.49 -13.41 -2.49
N LEU A 275 3.88 -13.87 -3.59
CA LEU A 275 2.43 -14.01 -3.69
C LEU A 275 1.89 -15.02 -2.69
N LYS A 276 2.52 -16.18 -2.55
CA LYS A 276 2.12 -17.19 -1.54
C LYS A 276 2.20 -16.62 -0.12
N LEU A 277 3.28 -15.90 0.21
CA LEU A 277 3.45 -15.26 1.52
C LEU A 277 2.34 -14.22 1.77
N ALA A 278 2.03 -13.41 0.77
CA ALA A 278 0.98 -12.39 0.88
C ALA A 278 -0.43 -12.98 1.03
N MET A 279 -0.63 -14.23 0.56
CA MET A 279 -1.90 -14.97 0.60
C MET A 279 -2.11 -15.78 1.88
N MET A 280 -1.07 -15.93 2.70
CA MET A 280 -1.17 -16.65 3.97
C MET A 280 -2.18 -15.99 4.91
N ASP A 281 -3.00 -16.81 5.56
CA ASP A 281 -3.97 -16.39 6.56
C ASP A 281 -4.16 -17.45 7.66
N ASN A 282 -4.71 -17.01 8.80
CA ASN A 282 -4.90 -17.90 9.95
C ASN A 282 -6.02 -18.93 9.73
N GLU A 283 -6.96 -18.69 8.84
CA GLU A 283 -8.05 -19.62 8.54
C GLU A 283 -7.52 -20.90 7.87
N HIS A 284 -6.42 -20.79 7.13
CA HIS A 284 -5.75 -21.91 6.48
C HIS A 284 -4.52 -22.43 7.26
N GLY A 285 -4.38 -22.04 8.53
CA GLY A 285 -3.30 -22.55 9.40
C GLY A 285 -1.94 -21.88 9.16
N PHE A 286 -1.88 -20.75 8.45
CA PHE A 286 -0.68 -19.99 8.23
C PHE A 286 -0.65 -18.70 9.06
N PRO A 287 0.53 -18.17 9.40
CA PRO A 287 0.63 -16.85 10.00
C PRO A 287 0.31 -15.76 8.96
N VAL A 288 -0.21 -14.62 9.41
CA VAL A 288 -0.36 -13.45 8.55
C VAL A 288 1.01 -12.81 8.32
N ALA A 289 1.44 -12.68 7.06
CA ALA A 289 2.70 -12.04 6.69
C ALA A 289 2.62 -10.52 6.87
N LEU A 290 3.53 -9.96 7.67
CA LEU A 290 3.72 -8.53 7.94
C LEU A 290 5.14 -8.12 7.53
N GLY A 291 5.35 -6.84 7.23
CA GLY A 291 6.61 -6.29 6.75
C GLY A 291 6.64 -6.11 5.24
N VAL A 292 7.83 -5.91 4.69
CA VAL A 292 8.05 -5.77 3.25
C VAL A 292 8.07 -7.15 2.62
N ILE A 293 7.01 -7.46 1.86
CA ILE A 293 6.86 -8.77 1.19
C ILE A 293 7.58 -8.76 -0.17
N ARG A 294 7.54 -7.64 -0.87
CA ARG A 294 8.17 -7.44 -2.19
C ARG A 294 8.75 -6.04 -2.30
N ASP A 295 9.96 -5.92 -2.83
CA ASP A 295 10.65 -4.65 -3.12
C ASP A 295 11.62 -4.86 -4.28
N VAL A 296 11.16 -4.65 -5.51
CA VAL A 296 11.92 -4.86 -6.74
C VAL A 296 12.07 -3.56 -7.50
N ALA A 297 13.30 -3.16 -7.75
CA ALA A 297 13.60 -1.92 -8.47
C ALA A 297 13.14 -1.97 -9.93
N ALA A 298 12.57 -0.88 -10.41
CA ALA A 298 12.21 -0.68 -11.82
C ALA A 298 12.20 0.81 -12.16
N PRO A 299 12.39 1.18 -13.44
CA PRO A 299 12.25 2.58 -13.86
C PRO A 299 10.86 3.13 -13.55
N THR A 300 10.79 4.38 -13.11
CA THR A 300 9.51 5.06 -12.89
C THR A 300 8.94 5.60 -14.20
N TYR A 301 7.64 5.80 -14.25
CA TYR A 301 6.97 6.39 -15.40
C TYR A 301 7.45 7.81 -15.68
N GLU A 302 7.64 8.62 -14.63
CA GLU A 302 8.12 9.98 -14.69
C GLU A 302 9.51 10.06 -15.32
N ASP A 303 10.44 9.24 -14.85
CA ASP A 303 11.81 9.20 -15.37
C ASP A 303 11.81 8.80 -16.86
N CYS A 304 10.97 7.82 -17.23
CA CYS A 304 10.83 7.40 -18.61
C CYS A 304 10.25 8.52 -19.51
N ILE A 305 9.21 9.23 -19.05
CA ILE A 305 8.62 10.36 -19.80
C ILE A 305 9.62 11.49 -19.98
N TYR A 306 10.26 11.92 -18.90
CA TYR A 306 11.22 13.03 -19.00
C TYR A 306 12.44 12.67 -19.84
N SER A 307 12.91 11.43 -19.76
CA SER A 307 13.97 10.92 -20.65
C SER A 307 13.56 10.94 -22.11
N GLN A 308 12.34 10.46 -22.42
CA GLN A 308 11.79 10.46 -23.77
C GLN A 308 11.63 11.89 -24.33
N ILE A 309 11.11 12.83 -23.50
CA ILE A 309 10.97 14.24 -23.88
C ILE A 309 12.34 14.84 -24.19
N LYS A 310 13.37 14.56 -23.37
CA LYS A 310 14.74 15.04 -23.59
C LYS A 310 15.32 14.48 -24.88
N GLU A 311 15.14 13.19 -25.12
CA GLU A 311 15.60 12.54 -26.37
C GLU A 311 14.95 13.13 -27.61
N VAL A 312 13.59 13.28 -27.59
CA VAL A 312 12.85 13.87 -28.71
C VAL A 312 13.28 15.34 -28.95
N LYS A 313 13.47 16.12 -27.87
CA LYS A 313 13.96 17.50 -28.01
C LYS A 313 15.36 17.57 -28.64
N ASN A 314 16.22 16.60 -28.37
CA ASN A 314 17.57 16.55 -28.95
C ASN A 314 17.56 16.13 -30.43
N ARG A 315 16.50 15.44 -30.89
CA ARG A 315 16.31 15.04 -32.29
C ARG A 315 15.56 16.10 -33.11
N LYS A 316 15.51 17.36 -32.64
CA LYS A 316 14.71 18.42 -33.26
C LYS A 316 14.83 18.46 -34.76
N ARG A 317 13.69 18.29 -35.45
CA ARG A 317 13.52 18.60 -36.86
C ARG A 317 13.17 20.08 -37.09
N TYR A 318 12.60 20.74 -36.05
CA TYR A 318 12.04 22.08 -36.17
C TYR A 318 12.52 22.94 -34.98
N HIS A 319 12.90 24.17 -35.25
CA HIS A 319 13.44 25.08 -34.23
C HIS A 319 12.40 26.08 -33.71
N ASN A 320 11.30 26.26 -34.43
CA ASN A 320 10.22 27.17 -34.07
C ASN A 320 8.87 26.66 -34.58
N PHE A 321 7.77 27.34 -34.17
CA PHE A 321 6.42 26.95 -34.50
C PHE A 321 6.09 27.10 -36.00
N THR A 322 6.67 28.10 -36.65
CA THR A 322 6.47 28.31 -38.11
C THR A 322 7.03 27.15 -38.91
N GLU A 323 8.28 26.74 -38.61
CA GLU A 323 8.88 25.56 -39.25
C GLU A 323 8.04 24.29 -39.04
N LEU A 324 7.41 24.13 -37.86
CA LEU A 324 6.53 23.01 -37.58
C LEU A 324 5.27 23.05 -38.42
N LEU A 325 4.65 24.22 -38.61
CA LEU A 325 3.46 24.39 -39.45
C LEU A 325 3.76 24.15 -40.92
N GLU A 326 4.96 24.51 -41.39
CA GLU A 326 5.39 24.39 -42.79
C GLU A 326 5.99 23.02 -43.16
N THR A 327 5.83 22.01 -42.27
CA THR A 327 6.43 20.66 -42.48
C THR A 327 5.69 19.77 -43.49
N ASN A 328 4.43 20.06 -43.77
CA ASN A 328 3.59 19.32 -44.69
C ASN A 328 3.29 20.19 -45.94
N ASP A 329 2.52 19.65 -46.86
CA ASP A 329 2.06 20.42 -48.02
C ASP A 329 1.32 21.68 -47.53
N ILE A 330 1.89 22.83 -47.84
CA ILE A 330 1.30 24.12 -47.58
C ILE A 330 0.73 24.72 -48.85
N TRP A 331 -0.36 25.43 -48.73
CA TRP A 331 -0.89 26.26 -49.83
C TRP A 331 -1.12 27.68 -49.33
N THR A 332 -0.95 28.59 -50.27
CA THR A 332 -1.25 30.01 -50.02
C THR A 332 -2.71 30.28 -50.36
N VAL A 333 -3.42 30.92 -49.46
CA VAL A 333 -4.77 31.43 -49.71
C VAL A 333 -4.59 32.84 -50.31
N GLU A 334 -4.98 33.01 -51.60
CA GLU A 334 -5.01 34.31 -52.27
C GLU A 334 -6.18 35.18 -51.82
#